data_38c701ce1e5e38b0d48a0ab878bbfc8f
#
_entry.id   38c701ce1e5e38b0d48a0ab878bbfc8f
#
_cell.length_a   1.000
_cell.length_b   1.000
_cell.length_c   1.000
_cell.angle_alpha   90.00
_cell.angle_beta   90.00
_cell.angle_gamma   90.00
#
_symmetry.space_group_name_H-M   'P 1'
#
loop_
_entity.id
_entity.type
_entity.pdbx_description
1 polymer ?
#
loop_
_entity_poly.entity_id
_entity_poly.type
_entity_poly.pdbx_seq_one_letter_code
_entity_poly.pdbx_strand_id
1 'polypeptide(L)'
;QAHEPAGAPDRRPLFFALMFIFLSAMFVIVFANNMEWMFTGWEVTTVCSFLLIGYTRTDEAIANAFRQIIMNLAGGLGFLVALYSCAITVGTFSFLDFLVIGANNPALVTLAACALAFAGITKAAQMPFQTWLLGAMVAPTPTSALLHSSTMVKAGVFLLVKLAPIFHVAPAPL
;
A
#
# COMPACT_ATOMS: atom_id res chain seq x y z
N GLN A 1 -17.41 -13.09 20.24
CA GLN A 1 -17.71 -14.30 19.46
C GLN A 1 -19.17 -14.16 19.01
N ALA A 2 -19.39 -13.70 17.77
CA ALA A 2 -20.70 -13.79 17.15
C ALA A 2 -20.99 -15.28 16.94
N HIS A 3 -22.11 -15.77 17.48
CA HIS A 3 -22.60 -17.12 17.26
C HIS A 3 -22.85 -17.30 15.76
N GLU A 4 -21.92 -17.98 15.06
CA GLU A 4 -22.21 -18.48 13.72
C GLU A 4 -23.29 -19.57 13.85
N PRO A 5 -24.30 -19.58 12.96
CA PRO A 5 -25.33 -20.62 12.97
C PRO A 5 -24.69 -21.99 12.75
N ALA A 6 -25.15 -22.98 13.52
CA ALA A 6 -24.68 -24.35 13.38
C ALA A 6 -24.89 -24.87 11.95
N GLY A 7 -23.77 -25.12 11.23
CA GLY A 7 -23.78 -25.55 9.83
C GLY A 7 -23.13 -24.60 8.84
N ALA A 8 -22.69 -23.39 9.24
CA ALA A 8 -21.91 -22.52 8.37
C ALA A 8 -20.50 -23.10 8.14
N PRO A 9 -19.97 -23.05 6.91
CA PRO A 9 -18.61 -23.53 6.64
C PRO A 9 -17.59 -22.74 7.46
N ASP A 10 -16.65 -23.46 8.09
CA ASP A 10 -15.59 -22.83 8.88
C ASP A 10 -14.70 -21.96 7.98
N ARG A 11 -14.73 -20.65 8.18
CA ARG A 11 -13.97 -19.66 7.38
C ARG A 11 -12.62 -19.30 7.99
N ARG A 12 -12.28 -19.82 9.16
CA ARG A 12 -10.99 -19.54 9.81
C ARG A 12 -9.79 -19.87 8.94
N PRO A 13 -9.77 -20.99 8.16
CA PRO A 13 -8.65 -21.24 7.26
C PRO A 13 -8.46 -20.13 6.21
N LEU A 14 -9.55 -19.62 5.64
CA LEU A 14 -9.48 -18.49 4.68
C LEU A 14 -8.94 -17.23 5.34
N PHE A 15 -9.36 -16.92 6.56
CA PHE A 15 -8.88 -15.76 7.30
C PHE A 15 -7.37 -15.82 7.52
N PHE A 16 -6.86 -16.95 8.02
CA PHE A 16 -5.43 -17.13 8.23
C PHE A 16 -4.64 -17.14 6.91
N ALA A 17 -5.18 -17.75 5.86
CA ALA A 17 -4.54 -17.72 4.54
C ALA A 17 -4.38 -16.28 4.04
N LEU A 18 -5.41 -15.46 4.13
CA LEU A 18 -5.34 -14.03 3.75
C LEU A 18 -4.32 -13.26 4.59
N MET A 19 -4.25 -13.53 5.89
CA MET A 19 -3.24 -12.91 6.77
C MET A 19 -1.81 -13.30 6.37
N PHE A 20 -1.57 -14.58 6.05
CA PHE A 20 -0.24 -15.03 5.60
C PHE A 20 0.13 -14.48 4.24
N ILE A 21 -0.80 -14.41 3.28
CA ILE A 21 -0.57 -13.79 1.96
C ILE A 21 -0.25 -12.31 2.14
N PHE A 22 -1.00 -11.61 2.99
CA PHE A 22 -0.74 -10.21 3.30
C PHE A 22 0.66 -10.01 3.89
N LEU A 23 1.06 -10.85 4.85
CA LEU A 23 2.37 -10.78 5.48
C LEU A 23 3.50 -11.04 4.46
N SER A 24 3.33 -12.05 3.60
CA SER A 24 4.29 -12.36 2.54
C SER A 24 4.43 -11.20 1.56
N ALA A 25 3.32 -10.56 1.17
CA ALA A 25 3.34 -9.38 0.32
C ALA A 25 4.07 -8.19 0.98
N MET A 26 3.95 -8.03 2.31
CA MET A 26 4.71 -7.03 3.05
C MET A 26 6.21 -7.28 3.01
N PHE A 27 6.65 -8.55 3.13
CA PHE A 27 8.07 -8.88 2.96
C PHE A 27 8.54 -8.53 1.54
N VAL A 28 7.74 -8.79 0.51
CA VAL A 28 8.08 -8.38 -0.87
C VAL A 28 8.27 -6.87 -0.93
N ILE A 29 7.37 -6.06 -0.37
CA ILE A 29 7.49 -4.58 -0.36
C ILE A 29 8.80 -4.14 0.29
N VAL A 30 9.16 -4.72 1.44
CA VAL A 30 10.30 -4.28 2.23
C VAL A 30 11.64 -4.69 1.61
N PHE A 31 11.72 -5.92 1.09
CA PHE A 31 12.98 -6.49 0.60
C PHE A 31 13.20 -6.30 -0.90
N ALA A 32 12.16 -5.96 -1.69
CA ALA A 32 12.33 -5.75 -3.11
C ALA A 32 13.16 -4.49 -3.41
N ASN A 33 14.16 -4.64 -4.25
CA ASN A 33 14.85 -3.52 -4.89
C ASN A 33 14.23 -3.16 -6.26
N ASN A 34 13.42 -4.04 -6.82
CA ASN A 34 12.72 -3.80 -8.08
C ASN A 34 11.32 -3.22 -7.81
N MET A 35 10.99 -2.10 -8.46
CA MET A 35 9.72 -1.38 -8.27
C MET A 35 8.50 -2.18 -8.74
N GLU A 36 8.64 -3.04 -9.76
CA GLU A 36 7.52 -3.87 -10.25
C GLU A 36 7.13 -4.93 -9.21
N TRP A 37 8.12 -5.59 -8.59
CA TRP A 37 7.87 -6.49 -7.48
C TRP A 37 7.31 -5.78 -6.25
N MET A 38 7.81 -4.58 -5.96
CA MET A 38 7.27 -3.75 -4.89
C MET A 38 5.81 -3.38 -5.17
N PHE A 39 5.48 -3.01 -6.41
CA PHE A 39 4.11 -2.73 -6.83
C PHE A 39 3.20 -3.96 -6.73
N THR A 40 3.69 -5.13 -7.12
CA THR A 40 2.93 -6.39 -6.98
C THR A 40 2.58 -6.65 -5.51
N GLY A 41 3.55 -6.57 -4.60
CA GLY A 41 3.30 -6.68 -3.16
C GLY A 41 2.33 -5.60 -2.65
N TRP A 42 2.46 -4.38 -3.19
CA TRP A 42 1.59 -3.24 -2.85
C TRP A 42 0.12 -3.52 -3.15
N GLU A 43 -0.19 -4.05 -4.33
CA GLU A 43 -1.56 -4.37 -4.73
C GLU A 43 -2.09 -5.61 -4.03
N VAL A 44 -1.25 -6.64 -3.81
CA VAL A 44 -1.65 -7.81 -3.02
C VAL A 44 -2.07 -7.39 -1.60
N THR A 45 -1.33 -6.49 -0.94
CA THR A 45 -1.73 -5.98 0.37
C THR A 45 -3.04 -5.18 0.32
N THR A 46 -3.30 -4.44 -0.76
CA THR A 46 -4.57 -3.71 -0.97
C THR A 46 -5.76 -4.67 -1.07
N VAL A 47 -5.64 -5.72 -1.88
CA VAL A 47 -6.70 -6.72 -2.06
C VAL A 47 -6.92 -7.55 -0.79
N CYS A 48 -5.85 -8.02 -0.15
CA CYS A 48 -5.98 -8.78 1.10
C CYS A 48 -6.65 -7.95 2.20
N SER A 49 -6.30 -6.67 2.33
CA SER A 49 -6.95 -5.78 3.33
C SER A 49 -8.43 -5.57 3.02
N PHE A 50 -8.81 -5.41 1.75
CA PHE A 50 -10.22 -5.35 1.35
C PHE A 50 -10.99 -6.59 1.83
N LEU A 51 -10.46 -7.78 1.57
CA LEU A 51 -11.10 -9.04 1.96
C LEU A 51 -11.14 -9.24 3.48
N LEU A 52 -10.10 -8.79 4.19
CA LEU A 52 -10.03 -8.89 5.64
C LEU A 52 -10.95 -7.89 6.36
N ILE A 53 -11.10 -6.66 5.84
CA ILE A 53 -12.04 -5.66 6.39
C ILE A 53 -13.48 -6.11 6.16
N GLY A 54 -13.79 -6.59 4.95
CA GLY A 54 -15.11 -7.10 4.59
C GLY A 54 -15.40 -8.52 5.13
N TYR A 55 -14.53 -9.11 5.93
CA TYR A 55 -14.63 -10.50 6.36
C TYR A 55 -15.94 -10.82 7.14
N THR A 56 -16.38 -9.91 7.98
CA THR A 56 -17.61 -10.05 8.77
C THR A 56 -18.89 -9.96 7.95
N ARG A 57 -18.82 -9.43 6.72
CA ARG A 57 -19.93 -9.27 5.78
C ARG A 57 -21.12 -8.46 6.31
N THR A 58 -20.90 -7.61 7.29
CA THR A 58 -21.90 -6.60 7.68
C THR A 58 -21.92 -5.48 6.64
N ASP A 59 -23.06 -4.80 6.49
CA ASP A 59 -23.17 -3.68 5.53
C ASP A 59 -22.12 -2.60 5.81
N GLU A 60 -21.86 -2.33 7.08
CA GLU A 60 -20.81 -1.41 7.51
C GLU A 60 -19.41 -1.88 7.11
N ALA A 61 -19.09 -3.17 7.32
CA ALA A 61 -17.79 -3.73 6.94
C ALA A 61 -17.59 -3.71 5.42
N ILE A 62 -18.64 -4.02 4.65
CA ILE A 62 -18.61 -3.99 3.19
C ILE A 62 -18.38 -2.55 2.70
N ALA A 63 -19.12 -1.57 3.21
CA ALA A 63 -18.97 -0.16 2.83
C ALA A 63 -17.56 0.36 3.14
N ASN A 64 -17.00 0.01 4.30
CA ASN A 64 -15.65 0.41 4.70
C ASN A 64 -14.57 -0.32 3.90
N ALA A 65 -14.77 -1.59 3.52
CA ALA A 65 -13.89 -2.32 2.64
C ALA A 65 -13.82 -1.66 1.24
N PHE A 66 -14.98 -1.29 0.67
CA PHE A 66 -15.02 -0.56 -0.59
C PHE A 66 -14.35 0.81 -0.51
N ARG A 67 -14.52 1.55 0.57
CA ARG A 67 -13.82 2.82 0.79
C ARG A 67 -12.30 2.61 0.82
N GLN A 68 -11.85 1.58 1.52
CA GLN A 68 -10.42 1.24 1.59
C GLN A 68 -9.85 0.92 0.21
N ILE A 69 -10.51 0.03 -0.56
CA ILE A 69 -9.96 -0.39 -1.86
C ILE A 69 -9.92 0.77 -2.86
N ILE A 70 -10.96 1.60 -2.93
CA ILE A 70 -11.01 2.75 -3.85
C ILE A 70 -9.87 3.73 -3.55
N MET A 71 -9.65 4.08 -2.29
CA MET A 71 -8.60 5.02 -1.91
C MET A 71 -7.21 4.44 -2.17
N ASN A 72 -6.98 3.16 -1.85
CA ASN A 72 -5.69 2.53 -2.07
C ASN A 72 -5.41 2.26 -3.55
N LEU A 73 -6.43 1.97 -4.38
CA LEU A 73 -6.28 1.87 -5.83
C LEU A 73 -5.92 3.22 -6.46
N ALA A 74 -6.45 4.33 -5.96
CA ALA A 74 -6.03 5.66 -6.40
C ALA A 74 -4.51 5.86 -6.16
N GLY A 75 -4.01 5.42 -5.00
CA GLY A 75 -2.57 5.38 -4.73
C GLY A 75 -1.81 4.41 -5.64
N GLY A 76 -2.40 3.24 -5.93
CA GLY A 76 -1.86 2.27 -6.88
C GLY A 76 -1.72 2.83 -8.29
N LEU A 77 -2.68 3.61 -8.75
CA LEU A 77 -2.57 4.35 -10.02
C LEU A 77 -1.39 5.33 -9.99
N GLY A 78 -1.17 6.03 -8.90
CA GLY A 78 0.04 6.84 -8.71
C GLY A 78 1.32 6.01 -8.84
N PHE A 79 1.35 4.82 -8.26
CA PHE A 79 2.50 3.92 -8.40
C PHE A 79 2.72 3.47 -9.86
N LEU A 80 1.64 3.17 -10.61
CA LEU A 80 1.70 2.84 -12.03
C LEU A 80 2.23 4.00 -12.87
N VAL A 81 1.82 5.24 -12.58
CA VAL A 81 2.36 6.45 -13.24
C VAL A 81 3.87 6.55 -12.98
N ALA A 82 4.32 6.24 -11.78
CA ALA A 82 5.74 6.21 -11.45
C ALA A 82 6.50 5.16 -12.25
N LEU A 83 5.99 3.92 -12.34
CA LEU A 83 6.58 2.85 -13.14
C LEU A 83 6.68 3.24 -14.61
N TYR A 84 5.60 3.79 -15.17
CA TYR A 84 5.59 4.25 -16.56
C TYR A 84 6.60 5.38 -16.80
N SER A 85 6.67 6.34 -15.89
CA SER A 85 7.66 7.42 -15.94
C SER A 85 9.08 6.86 -15.88
N CYS A 86 9.38 5.93 -14.95
CA CYS A 86 10.69 5.29 -14.86
C CYS A 86 11.06 4.53 -16.13
N ALA A 87 10.11 3.83 -16.75
CA ALA A 87 10.35 3.11 -18.01
C ALA A 87 10.81 4.04 -19.14
N ILE A 88 10.25 5.26 -19.21
CA ILE A 88 10.56 6.20 -20.28
C ILE A 88 11.81 7.04 -19.97
N THR A 89 11.97 7.50 -18.73
CA THR A 89 13.00 8.49 -18.40
C THR A 89 14.28 7.87 -17.87
N VAL A 90 14.17 6.78 -17.09
CA VAL A 90 15.29 6.16 -16.38
C VAL A 90 15.73 4.86 -17.07
N GLY A 91 14.79 4.14 -17.68
CA GLY A 91 15.05 2.86 -18.37
C GLY A 91 15.33 1.69 -17.43
N THR A 92 15.13 1.84 -16.12
CA THR A 92 15.30 0.79 -15.11
C THR A 92 14.20 0.84 -14.06
N PHE A 93 13.86 -0.34 -13.50
CA PHE A 93 12.95 -0.48 -12.37
C PHE A 93 13.68 -0.76 -11.06
N SER A 94 15.02 -0.75 -11.06
CA SER A 94 15.83 -0.85 -9.84
C SER A 94 15.64 0.40 -8.98
N PHE A 95 15.22 0.21 -7.72
CA PHE A 95 15.00 1.33 -6.81
C PHE A 95 16.31 2.05 -6.46
N LEU A 96 17.41 1.30 -6.33
CA LEU A 96 18.73 1.90 -6.09
C LEU A 96 19.19 2.75 -7.25
N ASP A 97 19.06 2.27 -8.49
CA ASP A 97 19.44 3.05 -9.67
C ASP A 97 18.59 4.31 -9.80
N PHE A 98 17.28 4.20 -9.51
CA PHE A 98 16.37 5.34 -9.45
C PHE A 98 16.83 6.41 -8.45
N LEU A 99 17.28 6.02 -7.26
CA LEU A 99 17.81 6.94 -6.27
C LEU A 99 19.12 7.59 -6.71
N VAL A 100 20.04 6.80 -7.30
CA VAL A 100 21.33 7.31 -7.79
C VAL A 100 21.13 8.28 -8.95
N ILE A 101 20.27 7.95 -9.91
CA ILE A 101 19.95 8.82 -11.05
C ILE A 101 19.24 10.09 -10.57
N GLY A 102 18.32 9.95 -9.61
CA GLY A 102 17.60 11.08 -9.02
C GLY A 102 18.50 12.04 -8.26
N ALA A 103 19.54 11.54 -7.60
CA ALA A 103 20.52 12.38 -6.94
C ALA A 103 21.36 13.21 -7.93
N ASN A 104 21.64 12.66 -9.13
CA ASN A 104 22.43 13.33 -10.16
C ASN A 104 21.59 14.23 -11.09
N ASN A 105 20.38 13.79 -11.44
CA ASN A 105 19.45 14.48 -12.32
C ASN A 105 18.02 14.47 -11.76
N PRO A 106 17.68 15.33 -10.79
CA PRO A 106 16.37 15.32 -10.15
C PRO A 106 15.20 15.48 -11.14
N ALA A 107 15.39 16.28 -12.19
CA ALA A 107 14.34 16.54 -13.18
C ALA A 107 13.80 15.26 -13.85
N LEU A 108 14.65 14.24 -14.07
CA LEU A 108 14.25 13.00 -14.72
C LEU A 108 13.34 12.13 -13.84
N VAL A 109 13.45 12.25 -12.52
CA VAL A 109 12.75 11.39 -11.57
C VAL A 109 11.65 12.11 -10.79
N THR A 110 11.52 13.45 -10.94
CA THR A 110 10.57 14.25 -10.15
C THR A 110 9.13 13.74 -10.28
N LEU A 111 8.66 13.48 -11.50
CA LEU A 111 7.30 12.98 -11.72
C LEU A 111 7.09 11.61 -11.04
N ALA A 112 8.04 10.69 -11.23
CA ALA A 112 7.97 9.37 -10.61
C ALA A 112 8.04 9.45 -9.08
N ALA A 113 8.91 10.30 -8.53
CA ALA A 113 9.03 10.50 -7.08
C ALA A 113 7.75 11.10 -6.48
N CYS A 114 7.14 12.09 -7.12
CA CYS A 114 5.86 12.66 -6.69
C CYS A 114 4.73 11.64 -6.75
N ALA A 115 4.67 10.84 -7.80
CA ALA A 115 3.67 9.79 -7.97
C ALA A 115 3.83 8.65 -6.95
N LEU A 116 5.07 8.24 -6.63
CA LEU A 116 5.36 7.31 -5.53
C LEU A 116 5.04 7.91 -4.16
N ALA A 117 5.32 9.19 -3.96
CA ALA A 117 4.96 9.88 -2.72
C ALA A 117 3.45 9.91 -2.53
N PHE A 118 2.68 10.18 -3.57
CA PHE A 118 1.21 10.11 -3.54
C PHE A 118 0.73 8.70 -3.16
N ALA A 119 1.30 7.65 -3.77
CA ALA A 119 1.00 6.26 -3.39
C ALA A 119 1.32 5.98 -1.91
N GLY A 120 2.45 6.49 -1.41
CA GLY A 120 2.84 6.38 -0.02
C GLY A 120 1.87 7.08 0.93
N ILE A 121 1.45 8.30 0.62
CA ILE A 121 0.52 9.11 1.41
C ILE A 121 -0.85 8.42 1.52
N THR A 122 -1.38 7.89 0.42
CA THR A 122 -2.67 7.18 0.41
C THR A 122 -2.63 5.92 1.29
N LYS A 123 -1.58 5.11 1.16
CA LYS A 123 -1.43 3.89 1.93
C LYS A 123 -1.08 4.15 3.39
N ALA A 124 -0.34 5.23 3.67
CA ALA A 124 -0.06 5.68 5.03
C ALA A 124 -1.27 6.34 5.71
N ALA A 125 -2.41 6.41 5.04
CA ALA A 125 -3.64 7.03 5.54
C ALA A 125 -3.41 8.47 6.06
N GLN A 126 -2.54 9.22 5.39
CA GLN A 126 -2.33 10.63 5.73
C GLN A 126 -3.46 11.49 5.16
N MET A 127 -3.65 12.66 5.73
CA MET A 127 -4.68 13.59 5.28
C MET A 127 -4.49 13.92 3.78
N PRO A 128 -5.54 13.85 2.95
CA PRO A 128 -6.96 13.66 3.27
C PRO A 128 -7.45 12.19 3.26
N PHE A 129 -6.57 11.20 3.16
CA PHE A 129 -6.92 9.79 2.94
C PHE A 129 -7.12 8.98 4.24
N GLN A 130 -7.13 9.60 5.42
CA GLN A 130 -7.24 8.91 6.71
C GLN A 130 -8.57 8.17 6.93
N THR A 131 -9.60 8.51 6.18
CA THR A 131 -10.96 7.98 6.39
C THR A 131 -11.08 6.48 6.13
N TRP A 132 -10.28 5.92 5.22
CA TRP A 132 -10.28 4.47 4.99
C TRP A 132 -9.74 3.70 6.20
N LEU A 133 -8.73 4.25 6.88
CA LEU A 133 -8.12 3.62 8.06
C LEU A 133 -9.08 3.62 9.25
N LEU A 134 -9.76 4.75 9.48
CA LEU A 134 -10.79 4.87 10.53
C LEU A 134 -11.93 3.89 10.29
N GLY A 135 -12.40 3.76 9.03
CA GLY A 135 -13.43 2.79 8.67
C GLY A 135 -12.98 1.33 8.80
N ALA A 136 -11.69 1.04 8.66
CA ALA A 136 -11.17 -0.33 8.77
C ALA A 136 -11.22 -0.89 10.21
N MET A 137 -11.52 -0.07 11.21
CA MET A 137 -11.64 -0.52 12.61
C MET A 137 -12.84 -1.44 12.89
N VAL A 138 -13.78 -1.57 11.96
CA VAL A 138 -14.87 -2.56 12.05
C VAL A 138 -14.39 -4.00 11.81
N ALA A 139 -13.17 -4.17 11.31
CA ALA A 139 -12.57 -5.48 11.07
C ALA A 139 -12.29 -6.23 12.40
N PRO A 140 -12.18 -7.58 12.35
CA PRO A 140 -11.76 -8.37 13.53
C PRO A 140 -10.44 -7.85 14.12
N THR A 141 -10.29 -7.92 15.44
CA THR A 141 -9.15 -7.38 16.18
C THR A 141 -7.77 -7.78 15.60
N PRO A 142 -7.52 -9.05 15.19
CA PRO A 142 -6.25 -9.42 14.59
C PRO A 142 -5.98 -8.68 13.26
N THR A 143 -7.01 -8.46 12.45
CA THR A 143 -6.93 -7.69 11.20
C THR A 143 -6.59 -6.22 11.49
N SER A 144 -7.32 -5.61 12.42
CA SER A 144 -7.07 -4.23 12.83
C SER A 144 -5.65 -4.04 13.34
N ALA A 145 -5.15 -4.94 14.18
CA ALA A 145 -3.77 -4.91 14.67
C ALA A 145 -2.75 -5.00 13.51
N LEU A 146 -2.99 -5.89 12.55
CA LEU A 146 -2.10 -6.07 11.39
C LEU A 146 -2.09 -4.83 10.50
N LEU A 147 -3.26 -4.28 10.15
CA LEU A 147 -3.39 -3.14 9.25
C LEU A 147 -2.89 -1.83 9.87
N HIS A 148 -3.30 -1.54 11.11
CA HIS A 148 -3.05 -0.24 11.74
C HIS A 148 -1.68 -0.14 12.40
N SER A 149 -1.28 -1.15 13.20
CA SER A 149 -0.08 -1.01 14.01
C SER A 149 1.17 -1.59 13.38
N SER A 150 1.05 -2.68 12.60
CA SER A 150 2.23 -3.46 12.24
C SER A 150 2.72 -3.24 10.82
N THR A 151 1.83 -3.07 9.82
CA THR A 151 2.26 -3.27 8.44
C THR A 151 1.76 -2.25 7.41
N MET A 152 0.48 -2.22 7.05
CA MET A 152 0.00 -1.53 5.84
C MET A 152 0.31 -0.03 5.84
N VAL A 153 0.00 0.66 6.92
CA VAL A 153 0.28 2.10 7.08
C VAL A 153 1.78 2.36 7.05
N LYS A 154 2.56 1.48 7.67
CA LYS A 154 4.03 1.59 7.70
C LYS A 154 4.67 1.32 6.34
N ALA A 155 4.05 0.53 5.45
CA ALA A 155 4.53 0.38 4.08
C ALA A 155 4.51 1.71 3.31
N GLY A 156 3.46 2.52 3.49
CA GLY A 156 3.40 3.87 2.92
C GLY A 156 4.49 4.79 3.47
N VAL A 157 4.68 4.80 4.80
CA VAL A 157 5.76 5.57 5.43
C VAL A 157 7.13 5.09 4.99
N PHE A 158 7.34 3.77 4.90
CA PHE A 158 8.57 3.16 4.43
C PHE A 158 8.94 3.64 3.01
N LEU A 159 7.97 3.68 2.09
CA LEU A 159 8.19 4.20 0.75
C LEU A 159 8.60 5.68 0.77
N LEU A 160 7.91 6.51 1.57
CA LEU A 160 8.25 7.93 1.71
C LEU A 160 9.68 8.15 2.26
N VAL A 161 10.08 7.37 3.25
CA VAL A 161 11.44 7.42 3.82
C VAL A 161 12.47 6.98 2.77
N LYS A 162 12.17 5.94 1.98
CA LYS A 162 13.05 5.52 0.87
C LYS A 162 13.23 6.61 -0.19
N LEU A 163 12.23 7.46 -0.42
CA LEU A 163 12.28 8.57 -1.38
C LEU A 163 12.96 9.83 -0.82
N ALA A 164 13.17 9.92 0.49
CA ALA A 164 13.74 11.10 1.13
C ALA A 164 15.03 11.63 0.46
N PRO A 165 16.00 10.81 0.02
CA PRO A 165 17.20 11.29 -0.64
C PRO A 165 16.92 12.12 -1.90
N ILE A 166 15.88 11.79 -2.68
CA ILE A 166 15.51 12.52 -3.89
C ILE A 166 14.94 13.90 -3.53
N PHE A 167 14.08 13.97 -2.51
CA PHE A 167 13.44 15.22 -2.09
C PHE A 167 14.43 16.20 -1.44
N HIS A 168 15.55 15.71 -0.89
CA HIS A 168 16.60 16.58 -0.36
C HIS A 168 17.44 17.24 -1.47
N VAL A 169 17.54 16.63 -2.63
CA VAL A 169 18.37 17.12 -3.76
C VAL A 169 17.53 17.89 -4.78
N ALA A 170 16.24 17.56 -4.91
CA ALA A 170 15.35 18.28 -5.81
C ALA A 170 15.22 19.75 -5.36
N PRO A 171 15.44 20.74 -6.26
CA PRO A 171 15.11 22.11 -5.94
C PRO A 171 13.62 22.17 -5.58
N ALA A 172 13.31 22.84 -4.45
CA ALA A 172 11.93 23.00 -4.02
C ALA A 172 11.09 23.50 -5.21
N PRO A 173 9.94 22.92 -5.51
CA PRO A 173 9.05 23.49 -6.51
C PRO A 173 8.66 24.88 -6.03
N LEU A 174 9.02 25.90 -6.81
CA LEU A 174 8.64 27.30 -6.61
C LEU A 174 7.11 27.42 -6.67
#